data_ef9964831120b14635c6f1cc5f77c235
#
_entry.id   ef9964831120b14635c6f1cc5f77c235
#
_cell.length_a   1.000
_cell.length_b   1.000
_cell.length_c   1.000
_cell.angle_alpha   90.00
_cell.angle_beta   90.00
_cell.angle_gamma   90.00
#
_symmetry.space_group_name_H-M   'P 1'
#
loop_
_entity.id
_entity.type
_entity.pdbx_description
1 polymer ?
#
loop_
_entity_poly.entity_id
_entity_poly.type
_entity_poly.pdbx_seq_one_letter_code
_entity_poly.pdbx_strand_id
1 'polypeptide(L)'
;MATLVAARDAGLPMPAAAVLLSPWTDLACTGESLVTRAADDLWIIPDQMGPAVGAYLGDADPRNPLASPLYADVTGMPPTLIQVGGAEVLFDDSRRLAERIRKAGGEVILDVWADQIHVFQAFGPFVPKARPAVVAIGEFIRQHAGVRSS
;
A
#
# COMPACT_ATOMS: atom_id res chain seq x y z
N MET A 1 4.08 5.74 1.20
CA MET A 1 4.66 5.94 -0.16
C MET A 1 4.93 7.42 -0.44
N ALA A 2 3.98 8.34 -0.29
CA ALA A 2 4.20 9.79 -0.52
C ALA A 2 5.44 10.36 0.22
N THR A 3 5.63 9.98 1.49
CA THR A 3 6.83 10.37 2.27
C THR A 3 8.14 9.90 1.63
N LEU A 4 8.16 8.70 1.03
CA LEU A 4 9.35 8.17 0.34
C LEU A 4 9.63 8.97 -0.95
N VAL A 5 8.59 9.32 -1.70
CA VAL A 5 8.71 10.17 -2.88
C VAL A 5 9.29 11.53 -2.48
N ALA A 6 8.72 12.18 -1.47
CA ALA A 6 9.19 13.48 -0.98
C ALA A 6 10.63 13.43 -0.44
N ALA A 7 10.99 12.37 0.28
CA ALA A 7 12.36 12.19 0.80
C ALA A 7 13.39 12.03 -0.32
N ARG A 8 13.08 11.20 -1.33
CA ARG A 8 13.94 11.03 -2.51
C ARG A 8 14.12 12.36 -3.25
N ASP A 9 13.03 13.07 -3.52
CA ASP A 9 13.06 14.32 -4.27
C ASP A 9 13.81 15.43 -3.52
N ALA A 10 13.83 15.36 -2.19
CA ALA A 10 14.64 16.21 -1.33
C ALA A 10 16.09 15.75 -1.16
N GLY A 11 16.51 14.64 -1.79
CA GLY A 11 17.85 14.08 -1.66
C GLY A 11 18.17 13.53 -0.26
N LEU A 12 17.15 13.17 0.51
CA LEU A 12 17.31 12.59 1.85
C LEU A 12 17.67 11.10 1.75
N PRO A 13 18.36 10.55 2.77
CA PRO A 13 18.64 9.13 2.84
C PRO A 13 17.35 8.31 2.79
N MET A 14 17.32 7.30 1.91
CA MET A 14 16.19 6.40 1.78
C MET A 14 16.31 5.23 2.77
N PRO A 15 15.20 4.69 3.29
CA PRO A 15 15.22 3.50 4.13
C PRO A 15 15.68 2.29 3.33
N ALA A 16 16.21 1.27 4.03
CA ALA A 16 16.67 0.02 3.43
C ALA A 16 15.55 -0.79 2.79
N ALA A 17 14.32 -0.64 3.27
CA ALA A 17 13.12 -1.29 2.74
C ALA A 17 11.86 -0.50 3.12
N ALA A 18 10.75 -0.77 2.42
CA ALA A 18 9.44 -0.25 2.74
C ALA A 18 8.39 -1.38 2.83
N VAL A 19 7.47 -1.26 3.77
CA VAL A 19 6.32 -2.16 3.88
C VAL A 19 5.05 -1.33 3.83
N LEU A 20 4.13 -1.71 2.97
CA LEU A 20 2.83 -1.08 2.80
C LEU A 20 1.74 -2.11 3.09
N LEU A 21 0.82 -1.76 3.96
CA LEU A 21 -0.32 -2.61 4.33
C LEU A 21 -1.58 -1.98 3.78
N SER A 22 -2.23 -2.64 2.83
CA SER A 22 -3.46 -2.17 2.19
C SER A 22 -3.42 -0.67 1.82
N PRO A 23 -2.39 -0.19 1.10
CA PRO A 23 -2.18 1.24 0.93
C PRO A 23 -3.25 1.88 0.04
N TRP A 24 -3.85 2.97 0.52
CA TRP A 24 -4.66 3.86 -0.32
C TRP A 24 -3.72 4.83 -1.05
N THR A 25 -3.57 4.66 -2.34
CA THR A 25 -2.59 5.38 -3.18
C THR A 25 -3.20 6.19 -4.32
N ASP A 26 -4.52 6.09 -4.48
CA ASP A 26 -5.30 6.78 -5.51
C ASP A 26 -6.52 7.50 -4.91
N LEU A 27 -6.35 8.75 -4.51
CA LEU A 27 -7.46 9.57 -3.99
C LEU A 27 -8.43 10.03 -5.09
N ALA A 28 -8.10 9.80 -6.39
CA ALA A 28 -9.05 9.97 -7.46
C ALA A 28 -10.03 8.77 -7.57
N CYS A 29 -9.84 7.75 -6.75
CA CYS A 29 -10.75 6.60 -6.62
C CYS A 29 -11.06 5.92 -7.96
N THR A 30 -10.02 5.62 -8.76
CA THR A 30 -10.19 5.07 -10.12
C THR A 30 -10.01 3.54 -10.20
N GLY A 31 -9.78 2.86 -9.09
CA GLY A 31 -9.65 1.40 -9.03
C GLY A 31 -10.98 0.68 -9.27
N GLU A 32 -10.98 -0.35 -10.11
CA GLU A 32 -12.19 -1.17 -10.36
C GLU A 32 -12.62 -1.95 -9.10
N SER A 33 -11.68 -2.28 -8.22
CA SER A 33 -11.95 -2.98 -6.97
C SER A 33 -12.88 -2.21 -6.03
N LEU A 34 -12.97 -0.88 -6.16
CA LEU A 34 -13.94 -0.05 -5.43
C LEU A 34 -15.39 -0.44 -5.71
N VAL A 35 -15.67 -1.01 -6.89
CA VAL A 35 -16.99 -1.48 -7.27
C VAL A 35 -17.07 -3.00 -7.15
N THR A 36 -16.07 -3.71 -7.70
CA THR A 36 -16.14 -5.18 -7.82
C THR A 36 -15.97 -5.91 -6.49
N ARG A 37 -15.42 -5.26 -5.45
CA ARG A 37 -15.20 -5.82 -4.12
C ARG A 37 -15.97 -5.10 -3.01
N ALA A 38 -16.84 -4.15 -3.37
CA ALA A 38 -17.61 -3.37 -2.40
C ALA A 38 -18.48 -4.21 -1.46
N ALA A 39 -18.99 -5.34 -1.94
CA ALA A 39 -19.81 -6.26 -1.15
C ALA A 39 -19.00 -7.16 -0.21
N ASP A 40 -17.71 -7.34 -0.50
CA ASP A 40 -16.81 -8.24 0.25
C ASP A 40 -16.00 -7.50 1.31
N ASP A 41 -15.79 -6.18 1.13
CA ASP A 41 -15.06 -5.36 2.10
C ASP A 41 -15.95 -5.01 3.29
N LEU A 42 -15.62 -5.57 4.45
CA LEU A 42 -16.37 -5.35 5.68
C LEU A 42 -15.96 -4.07 6.44
N TRP A 43 -14.93 -3.38 5.96
CA TRP A 43 -14.36 -2.23 6.66
C TRP A 43 -14.49 -0.93 5.87
N ILE A 44 -14.03 -0.90 4.63
CA ILE A 44 -14.06 0.29 3.81
C ILE A 44 -15.36 0.35 3.01
N ILE A 45 -16.11 1.41 3.23
CA ILE A 45 -17.36 1.68 2.53
C ILE A 45 -17.07 2.68 1.40
N PRO A 46 -17.16 2.29 0.12
CA PRO A 46 -16.81 3.15 -1.01
C PRO A 46 -17.51 4.52 -1.00
N ASP A 47 -18.77 4.59 -0.61
CA ASP A 47 -19.55 5.84 -0.55
C ASP A 47 -18.97 6.86 0.45
N GLN A 48 -18.17 6.41 1.42
CA GLN A 48 -17.53 7.28 2.41
C GLN A 48 -16.15 7.78 1.95
N MET A 49 -15.59 7.20 0.90
CA MET A 49 -14.26 7.57 0.42
C MET A 49 -14.25 8.98 -0.17
N GLY A 50 -15.24 9.35 -0.97
CA GLY A 50 -15.36 10.71 -1.52
C GLY A 50 -15.35 11.81 -0.45
N PRO A 51 -16.21 11.74 0.57
CA PRO A 51 -16.15 12.65 1.72
C PRO A 51 -14.79 12.68 2.44
N ALA A 52 -14.14 11.52 2.62
CA ALA A 52 -12.82 11.44 3.24
C ALA A 52 -11.74 12.12 2.39
N VAL A 53 -11.77 11.94 1.06
CA VAL A 53 -10.90 12.63 0.10
C VAL A 53 -11.09 14.14 0.20
N GLY A 54 -12.34 14.62 0.18
CA GLY A 54 -12.65 16.06 0.29
C GLY A 54 -12.15 16.66 1.61
N ALA A 55 -12.32 15.95 2.72
CA ALA A 55 -11.84 16.39 4.04
C ALA A 55 -10.30 16.45 4.11
N TYR A 56 -9.59 15.58 3.40
CA TYR A 56 -8.13 15.54 3.39
C TYR A 56 -7.52 16.56 2.42
N LEU A 57 -8.08 16.66 1.22
CA LEU A 57 -7.50 17.47 0.12
C LEU A 57 -8.02 18.91 0.09
N GLY A 58 -9.24 19.19 0.60
CA GLY A 58 -9.93 20.43 0.27
C GLY A 58 -10.09 20.56 -1.26
N ASP A 59 -9.61 21.65 -1.80
CA ASP A 59 -9.66 21.95 -3.24
C ASP A 59 -8.45 21.44 -4.04
N ALA A 60 -7.53 20.67 -3.40
CA ALA A 60 -6.34 20.17 -4.08
C ALA A 60 -6.69 19.02 -5.06
N ASP A 61 -5.89 18.90 -6.12
CA ASP A 61 -6.04 17.85 -7.13
C ASP A 61 -5.89 16.44 -6.47
N PRO A 62 -6.88 15.56 -6.58
CA PRO A 62 -6.79 14.20 -6.06
C PRO A 62 -5.70 13.35 -6.74
N ARG A 63 -5.14 13.79 -7.85
CA ARG A 63 -3.99 13.17 -8.52
C ARG A 63 -2.65 13.78 -8.13
N ASN A 64 -2.62 14.69 -7.17
CA ASN A 64 -1.35 15.24 -6.65
C ASN A 64 -0.44 14.09 -6.19
N PRO A 65 0.80 13.95 -6.70
CA PRO A 65 1.69 12.83 -6.41
C PRO A 65 2.02 12.63 -4.93
N LEU A 66 1.98 13.69 -4.12
CA LEU A 66 2.22 13.61 -2.69
C LEU A 66 0.97 13.25 -1.87
N ALA A 67 -0.21 13.31 -2.48
CA ALA A 67 -1.46 12.83 -1.90
C ALA A 67 -1.83 11.44 -2.45
N SER A 68 -1.63 11.26 -3.75
CA SER A 68 -1.90 10.01 -4.49
C SER A 68 -0.62 9.49 -5.14
N PRO A 69 0.22 8.77 -4.39
CA PRO A 69 1.52 8.31 -4.88
C PRO A 69 1.43 7.30 -6.04
N LEU A 70 0.25 6.83 -6.36
CA LEU A 70 0.01 6.10 -7.61
C LEU A 70 0.38 6.93 -8.84
N TYR A 71 0.25 8.26 -8.79
CA TYR A 71 0.59 9.17 -9.91
C TYR A 71 2.02 9.72 -9.84
N ALA A 72 2.76 9.39 -8.78
CA ALA A 72 4.14 9.84 -8.62
C ALA A 72 5.11 9.11 -9.58
N ASP A 73 6.26 9.72 -9.83
CA ASP A 73 7.43 8.96 -10.26
C ASP A 73 7.91 8.08 -9.09
N VAL A 74 7.92 6.78 -9.29
CA VAL A 74 8.34 5.78 -8.30
C VAL A 74 9.72 5.19 -8.61
N THR A 75 10.51 5.85 -9.47
CA THR A 75 11.90 5.48 -9.73
C THR A 75 12.73 5.67 -8.46
N GLY A 76 13.62 4.72 -8.17
CA GLY A 76 14.52 4.79 -7.01
C GLY A 76 13.85 4.54 -5.66
N MET A 77 12.63 3.98 -5.65
CA MET A 77 12.03 3.52 -4.39
C MET A 77 12.80 2.34 -3.80
N PRO A 78 12.90 2.21 -2.47
CA PRO A 78 13.56 1.08 -1.83
C PRO A 78 12.82 -0.22 -2.14
N PRO A 79 13.44 -1.40 -1.94
CA PRO A 79 12.75 -2.67 -1.95
C PRO A 79 11.45 -2.58 -1.14
N THR A 80 10.34 -2.95 -1.76
CA THR A 80 9.00 -2.70 -1.20
C THR A 80 8.19 -3.99 -1.08
N LEU A 81 7.66 -4.28 0.09
CA LEU A 81 6.63 -5.29 0.30
C LEU A 81 5.26 -4.60 0.38
N ILE A 82 4.31 -5.02 -0.45
CA ILE A 82 2.92 -4.59 -0.37
C ILE A 82 2.08 -5.80 0.03
N GLN A 83 1.48 -5.78 1.21
CA GLN A 83 0.49 -6.78 1.62
C GLN A 83 -0.92 -6.22 1.47
N VAL A 84 -1.82 -7.00 0.87
CA VAL A 84 -3.19 -6.57 0.58
C VAL A 84 -4.15 -7.73 0.74
N GLY A 85 -5.33 -7.46 1.27
CA GLY A 85 -6.43 -8.42 1.33
C GLY A 85 -7.06 -8.66 -0.06
N GLY A 86 -7.45 -9.90 -0.32
CA GLY A 86 -8.16 -10.24 -1.55
C GLY A 86 -9.59 -9.75 -1.59
N ALA A 87 -10.20 -9.45 -0.44
CA ALA A 87 -11.60 -9.02 -0.30
C ALA A 87 -11.77 -7.50 -0.14
N GLU A 88 -10.70 -6.70 -0.25
CA GLU A 88 -10.78 -5.26 0.01
C GLU A 88 -10.88 -4.39 -1.24
N VAL A 89 -11.54 -3.25 -1.11
CA VAL A 89 -11.74 -2.28 -2.20
C VAL A 89 -10.45 -1.58 -2.64
N LEU A 90 -9.41 -1.52 -1.80
CA LEU A 90 -8.09 -0.97 -2.12
C LEU A 90 -7.13 -1.96 -2.80
N PHE A 91 -7.65 -3.11 -3.25
CA PHE A 91 -6.85 -4.12 -3.94
C PHE A 91 -6.15 -3.55 -5.20
N ASP A 92 -6.88 -2.80 -6.02
CA ASP A 92 -6.32 -2.23 -7.24
C ASP A 92 -5.27 -1.15 -6.99
N ASP A 93 -5.38 -0.40 -5.91
CA ASP A 93 -4.36 0.55 -5.48
C ASP A 93 -3.02 -0.17 -5.27
N SER A 94 -3.04 -1.25 -4.52
CA SER A 94 -1.89 -2.09 -4.23
C SER A 94 -1.31 -2.73 -5.49
N ARG A 95 -2.16 -3.33 -6.33
CA ARG A 95 -1.76 -3.99 -7.57
C ARG A 95 -1.13 -2.99 -8.55
N ARG A 96 -1.80 -1.85 -8.78
CA ARG A 96 -1.35 -0.80 -9.70
C ARG A 96 -0.04 -0.16 -9.24
N LEU A 97 0.11 0.09 -7.94
CA LEU A 97 1.35 0.61 -7.38
C LEU A 97 2.50 -0.38 -7.59
N ALA A 98 2.29 -1.67 -7.29
CA ALA A 98 3.29 -2.71 -7.52
C ALA A 98 3.72 -2.79 -8.99
N GLU A 99 2.76 -2.71 -9.92
CA GLU A 99 3.06 -2.68 -11.36
C GLU A 99 3.90 -1.45 -11.75
N ARG A 100 3.60 -0.28 -11.20
CA ARG A 100 4.36 0.94 -11.47
C ARG A 100 5.79 0.85 -10.95
N ILE A 101 5.99 0.33 -9.73
CA ILE A 101 7.33 0.13 -9.15
C ILE A 101 8.14 -0.84 -10.04
N ARG A 102 7.54 -1.98 -10.47
CA ARG A 102 8.21 -2.92 -11.39
C ARG A 102 8.59 -2.28 -12.72
N LYS A 103 7.67 -1.52 -13.32
CA LYS A 103 7.93 -0.81 -14.60
C LYS A 103 9.03 0.25 -14.47
N ALA A 104 9.20 0.83 -13.29
CA ALA A 104 10.28 1.76 -12.98
C ALA A 104 11.61 1.06 -12.63
N GLY A 105 11.69 -0.27 -12.72
CA GLY A 105 12.89 -1.05 -12.40
C GLY A 105 13.12 -1.28 -10.91
N GLY A 106 12.12 -0.95 -10.05
CA GLY A 106 12.19 -1.17 -8.62
C GLY A 106 11.86 -2.61 -8.20
N GLU A 107 12.40 -3.02 -7.06
CA GLU A 107 12.08 -4.30 -6.43
C GLU A 107 10.78 -4.19 -5.64
N VAL A 108 9.80 -5.05 -5.94
CA VAL A 108 8.53 -5.09 -5.21
C VAL A 108 7.92 -6.49 -5.15
N ILE A 109 7.50 -6.87 -3.96
CA ILE A 109 6.67 -8.04 -3.69
C ILE A 109 5.25 -7.56 -3.45
N LEU A 110 4.29 -8.04 -4.25
CA LEU A 110 2.86 -7.90 -3.98
C LEU A 110 2.38 -9.23 -3.37
N ASP A 111 2.08 -9.20 -2.09
CA ASP A 111 1.64 -10.34 -1.29
C ASP A 111 0.13 -10.24 -1.05
N VAL A 112 -0.63 -11.02 -1.83
CA VAL A 112 -2.10 -11.02 -1.82
C VAL A 112 -2.61 -12.11 -0.89
N TRP A 113 -3.37 -11.72 0.11
CA TRP A 113 -3.99 -12.65 1.07
C TRP A 113 -5.47 -12.84 0.72
N ALA A 114 -5.77 -13.94 0.04
CA ALA A 114 -7.13 -14.30 -0.35
C ALA A 114 -8.08 -14.24 0.86
N ASP A 115 -9.30 -13.75 0.63
CA ASP A 115 -10.39 -13.64 1.63
C ASP A 115 -10.06 -12.78 2.86
N GLN A 116 -8.98 -11.98 2.82
CA GLN A 116 -8.68 -11.05 3.90
C GLN A 116 -9.20 -9.65 3.57
N ILE A 117 -9.59 -8.94 4.65
CA ILE A 117 -10.09 -7.58 4.62
C ILE A 117 -8.92 -6.57 4.77
N HIS A 118 -9.25 -5.28 4.68
CA HIS A 118 -8.33 -4.17 4.86
C HIS A 118 -7.54 -4.27 6.17
N VAL A 119 -6.21 -4.18 6.07
CA VAL A 119 -5.26 -4.20 7.21
C VAL A 119 -5.52 -5.36 8.20
N PHE A 120 -5.89 -6.53 7.70
CA PHE A 120 -6.20 -7.72 8.51
C PHE A 120 -5.09 -8.08 9.52
N GLN A 121 -3.86 -7.68 9.28
CA GLN A 121 -2.71 -7.88 10.16
C GLN A 121 -2.91 -7.24 11.54
N ALA A 122 -3.68 -6.14 11.62
CA ALA A 122 -3.97 -5.43 12.86
C ALA A 122 -4.86 -6.24 13.82
N PHE A 123 -5.58 -7.25 13.31
CA PHE A 123 -6.50 -8.07 14.11
C PHE A 123 -5.81 -9.23 14.83
N GLY A 124 -4.50 -9.41 14.65
CA GLY A 124 -3.64 -10.27 15.46
C GLY A 124 -4.24 -11.63 15.78
N PRO A 125 -4.57 -11.91 17.07
CA PRO A 125 -5.04 -13.23 17.50
C PRO A 125 -6.40 -13.65 16.93
N PHE A 126 -7.22 -12.69 16.48
CA PHE A 126 -8.58 -12.95 16.01
C PHE A 126 -8.63 -13.40 14.54
N VAL A 127 -7.56 -13.12 13.77
CA VAL A 127 -7.45 -13.49 12.36
C VAL A 127 -6.28 -14.47 12.19
N PRO A 128 -6.52 -15.76 11.89
CA PRO A 128 -5.46 -16.76 11.80
C PRO A 128 -4.35 -16.41 10.80
N LYS A 129 -4.69 -15.70 9.71
CA LYS A 129 -3.74 -15.27 8.68
C LYS A 129 -2.90 -14.04 9.07
N ALA A 130 -3.27 -13.30 10.13
CA ALA A 130 -2.55 -12.11 10.55
C ALA A 130 -1.12 -12.42 11.02
N ARG A 131 -0.95 -13.46 11.85
CA ARG A 131 0.37 -13.84 12.37
C ARG A 131 1.38 -14.22 11.27
N PRO A 132 1.08 -15.14 10.34
CA PRO A 132 2.01 -15.45 9.24
C PRO A 132 2.30 -14.23 8.35
N ALA A 133 1.33 -13.33 8.11
CA ALA A 133 1.57 -12.10 7.37
C ALA A 133 2.58 -11.19 8.08
N VAL A 134 2.45 -11.01 9.40
CA VAL A 134 3.41 -10.22 10.20
C VAL A 134 4.79 -10.88 10.23
N VAL A 135 4.86 -12.22 10.28
CA VAL A 135 6.15 -12.95 10.18
C VAL A 135 6.83 -12.66 8.84
N ALA A 136 6.09 -12.71 7.73
CA ALA A 136 6.62 -12.40 6.40
C ALA A 136 7.15 -10.96 6.30
N ILE A 137 6.47 -9.98 6.94
CA ILE A 137 6.98 -8.61 7.07
C ILE A 137 8.35 -8.59 7.78
N GLY A 138 8.45 -9.27 8.92
CA GLY A 138 9.68 -9.33 9.70
C GLY A 138 10.84 -9.98 8.92
N GLU A 139 10.56 -11.02 8.13
CA GLU A 139 11.54 -11.67 7.26
C GLU A 139 12.01 -10.72 6.16
N PHE A 140 11.09 -10.05 5.48
CA PHE A 140 11.40 -9.06 4.45
C PHE A 140 12.28 -7.93 4.99
N ILE A 141 11.94 -7.36 6.15
CA ILE A 141 12.73 -6.30 6.78
C ILE A 141 14.14 -6.80 7.13
N ARG A 142 14.27 -7.98 7.75
CA ARG A 142 15.59 -8.54 8.10
C ARG A 142 16.47 -8.76 6.87
N GLN A 143 15.89 -9.23 5.79
CA GLN A 143 16.61 -9.47 4.53
C GLN A 143 17.24 -8.19 3.98
N HIS A 144 16.55 -7.05 4.05
CA HIS A 144 16.98 -5.80 3.45
C HIS A 144 17.71 -4.85 4.41
N ALA A 145 17.41 -4.92 5.71
CA ALA A 145 18.05 -4.07 6.71
C ALA A 145 19.43 -4.57 7.18
N GLY A 146 19.95 -5.67 6.62
CA GLY A 146 21.25 -6.22 6.97
C GLY A 146 21.35 -6.76 8.41
N VAL A 147 20.22 -6.98 9.07
CA VAL A 147 20.18 -7.54 10.44
C VAL A 147 20.50 -9.02 10.37
N ARG A 148 21.74 -9.39 10.72
CA ARG A 148 22.11 -10.80 10.85
C ARG A 148 21.36 -11.42 12.04
N SER A 149 20.79 -12.61 11.83
CA SER A 149 20.27 -13.43 12.93
C SER A 149 21.42 -13.76 13.87
N SER A 150 21.36 -13.30 15.10
CA SER A 150 22.25 -13.68 16.18
C SER A 150 21.84 -15.04 16.73
#